data_903f8b062c9b3a74124377d377b59a61
#
_entry.id   903f8b062c9b3a74124377d377b59a61
#
_cell.length_a   1.000
_cell.length_b   1.000
_cell.length_c   1.000
_cell.angle_alpha   90.00
_cell.angle_beta   90.00
_cell.angle_gamma   90.00
#
_symmetry.space_group_name_H-M   'P 1'
#
loop_
_entity.id
_entity.type
_entity.pdbx_description
1 polymer ?
#
loop_
_entity_poly.entity_id
_entity_poly.type
_entity_poly.pdbx_seq_one_letter_code
_entity_poly.pdbx_strand_id
1 'polypeptide(L)'
;MFIPMVVEQSSSGERAFDIYSRLLNERIIFIGGAIDDNLANVVVAQLLFLESVDSKKDINLYINSPGGSVTAGLGIYDAIQYVAPDVSTLCFGLAASMGAVLLASGAKNKRNSLPNSTIMLHSVGTQLGGQYYDLEKEMEETRRKQEILAQLLSKHVKKDLDIIKTDIQRN
;
A
#
# COMPACT_ATOMS: atom_id res chain seq x y z
N MET A 1 16.20 -4.17 -13.51
CA MET A 1 14.96 -3.95 -14.32
C MET A 1 15.20 -2.74 -15.22
N PHE A 2 14.92 -2.86 -16.52
CA PHE A 2 15.02 -1.73 -17.45
C PHE A 2 13.75 -0.87 -17.33
N ILE A 3 13.91 0.43 -17.01
CA ILE A 3 12.80 1.39 -16.93
C ILE A 3 12.81 2.19 -18.23
N PRO A 4 11.76 2.10 -19.07
CA PRO A 4 11.72 2.81 -20.34
C PRO A 4 11.58 4.32 -20.13
N MET A 5 12.19 5.07 -21.05
CA MET A 5 12.07 6.53 -21.12
C MET A 5 10.99 6.92 -22.12
N VAL A 6 10.23 7.95 -21.79
CA VAL A 6 9.23 8.58 -22.66
C VAL A 6 9.71 10.00 -22.96
N VAL A 7 9.72 10.38 -24.26
CA VAL A 7 10.06 11.73 -24.70
C VAL A 7 8.77 12.44 -25.11
N GLU A 8 8.50 13.56 -24.49
CA GLU A 8 7.37 14.44 -24.84
C GLU A 8 7.88 15.72 -25.50
N GLN A 9 7.25 16.09 -26.60
CA GLN A 9 7.47 17.39 -27.24
C GLN A 9 6.50 18.41 -26.67
N SER A 10 7.02 19.54 -26.19
CA SER A 10 6.24 20.68 -25.74
C SER A 10 6.65 21.94 -26.51
N SER A 11 5.87 23.01 -26.37
CA SER A 11 6.22 24.31 -26.93
C SER A 11 7.56 24.89 -26.42
N SER A 12 8.07 24.38 -25.31
CA SER A 12 9.35 24.77 -24.68
C SER A 12 10.50 23.80 -24.97
N GLY A 13 10.30 22.78 -25.86
CA GLY A 13 11.31 21.79 -26.23
C GLY A 13 10.95 20.36 -25.83
N GLU A 14 11.90 19.43 -26.02
CA GLU A 14 11.76 18.03 -25.66
C GLU A 14 12.08 17.83 -24.15
N ARG A 15 11.24 17.01 -23.48
CA ARG A 15 11.48 16.56 -22.11
C ARG A 15 11.43 15.04 -22.07
N ALA A 16 12.44 14.43 -21.45
CA ALA A 16 12.50 12.99 -21.23
C ALA A 16 12.11 12.68 -19.77
N PHE A 17 11.21 11.71 -19.61
CA PHE A 17 10.80 11.18 -18.29
C PHE A 17 10.97 9.67 -18.31
N ASP A 18 11.32 9.07 -17.17
CA ASP A 18 11.04 7.65 -17.02
C ASP A 18 9.53 7.41 -16.92
N ILE A 19 9.08 6.19 -17.24
CA ILE A 19 7.64 5.89 -17.32
C ILE A 19 6.91 6.14 -15.99
N TYR A 20 7.53 5.87 -14.83
CA TYR A 20 6.90 6.09 -13.53
C TYR A 20 6.79 7.58 -13.21
N SER A 21 7.82 8.37 -13.48
CA SER A 21 7.77 9.84 -13.37
C SER A 21 6.72 10.44 -14.29
N ARG A 22 6.56 9.89 -15.51
CA ARG A 22 5.51 10.34 -16.43
C ARG A 22 4.11 10.04 -15.90
N LEU A 23 3.91 8.84 -15.37
CA LEU A 23 2.63 8.43 -14.77
C LEU A 23 2.32 9.18 -13.47
N LEU A 24 3.34 9.56 -12.69
CA LEU A 24 3.15 10.41 -11.53
C LEU A 24 2.53 11.77 -11.88
N ASN A 25 2.86 12.35 -13.04
CA ASN A 25 2.20 13.57 -13.53
C ASN A 25 0.70 13.39 -13.78
N GLU A 26 0.26 12.15 -14.06
CA GLU A 26 -1.16 11.76 -14.16
C GLU A 26 -1.74 11.33 -12.79
N ARG A 27 -1.01 11.60 -11.72
CA ARG A 27 -1.38 11.27 -10.33
C ARG A 27 -1.50 9.77 -10.07
N ILE A 28 -0.68 8.97 -10.74
CA ILE A 28 -0.61 7.51 -10.60
C ILE A 28 0.66 7.12 -9.87
N ILE A 29 0.51 6.41 -8.75
CA ILE A 29 1.58 5.85 -7.94
C ILE A 29 1.50 4.31 -8.04
N PHE A 30 2.66 3.65 -8.09
CA PHE A 30 2.75 2.19 -8.10
C PHE A 30 3.35 1.63 -6.81
N ILE A 31 2.69 0.61 -6.27
CA ILE A 31 3.26 -0.33 -5.30
C ILE A 31 3.48 -1.64 -6.04
N GLY A 32 4.69 -1.79 -6.63
CA GLY A 32 5.08 -2.95 -7.43
C GLY A 32 6.19 -3.74 -6.74
N GLY A 33 5.85 -4.85 -6.09
CA GLY A 33 6.80 -5.70 -5.37
C GLY A 33 6.64 -5.70 -3.87
N ALA A 34 7.68 -6.17 -3.15
CA ALA A 34 7.66 -6.23 -1.69
C ALA A 34 7.65 -4.83 -1.06
N ILE A 35 6.89 -4.67 0.03
CA ILE A 35 6.82 -3.42 0.80
C ILE A 35 7.96 -3.41 1.81
N ASP A 36 8.90 -2.50 1.62
CA ASP A 36 10.01 -2.19 2.50
C ASP A 36 10.06 -0.68 2.82
N ASP A 37 11.04 -0.28 3.63
CA ASP A 37 11.19 1.11 4.06
C ASP A 37 11.51 2.04 2.87
N ASN A 38 12.27 1.56 1.87
CA ASN A 38 12.62 2.37 0.70
C ASN A 38 11.37 2.66 -0.14
N LEU A 39 10.58 1.63 -0.44
CA LEU A 39 9.32 1.79 -1.16
C LEU A 39 8.35 2.69 -0.38
N ALA A 40 8.24 2.50 0.94
CA ALA A 40 7.37 3.32 1.78
C ALA A 40 7.76 4.80 1.72
N ASN A 41 9.04 5.13 1.88
CA ASN A 41 9.53 6.51 1.80
C ASN A 41 9.20 7.15 0.44
N VAL A 42 9.39 6.41 -0.66
CA VAL A 42 9.09 6.92 -2.01
C VAL A 42 7.58 7.15 -2.18
N VAL A 43 6.74 6.20 -1.78
CA VAL A 43 5.28 6.32 -1.91
C VAL A 43 4.75 7.48 -1.06
N VAL A 44 5.22 7.62 0.19
CA VAL A 44 4.83 8.74 1.06
C VAL A 44 5.25 10.08 0.45
N ALA A 45 6.49 10.20 -0.06
CA ALA A 45 6.94 11.42 -0.72
C ALA A 45 6.09 11.76 -1.96
N GLN A 46 5.70 10.76 -2.76
CA GLN A 46 4.82 10.96 -3.91
C GLN A 46 3.41 11.41 -3.52
N LEU A 47 2.84 10.84 -2.44
CA LEU A 47 1.54 11.26 -1.91
C LEU A 47 1.56 12.74 -1.49
N LEU A 48 2.56 13.13 -0.69
CA LEU A 48 2.73 14.52 -0.25
C LEU A 48 2.99 15.49 -1.40
N PHE A 49 3.79 15.08 -2.39
CA PHE A 49 4.03 15.86 -3.60
C PHE A 49 2.73 16.10 -4.38
N LEU A 50 1.94 15.06 -4.64
CA LEU A 50 0.69 15.18 -5.37
C LEU A 50 -0.36 16.01 -4.62
N GLU A 51 -0.41 15.92 -3.30
CA GLU A 51 -1.24 16.82 -2.49
C GLU A 51 -0.82 18.28 -2.65
N SER A 52 0.48 18.57 -2.63
CA SER A 52 0.99 19.94 -2.79
C SER A 52 0.70 20.54 -4.17
N VAL A 53 0.62 19.70 -5.21
CA VAL A 53 0.30 20.14 -6.58
C VAL A 53 -1.19 20.43 -6.73
N ASP A 54 -2.07 19.57 -6.24
CA ASP A 54 -3.52 19.75 -6.26
C ASP A 54 -4.18 18.92 -5.16
N SER A 55 -4.64 19.57 -4.10
CA SER A 55 -5.25 18.93 -2.94
C SER A 55 -6.70 18.48 -3.16
N LYS A 56 -7.29 18.72 -4.33
CA LYS A 56 -8.68 18.38 -4.64
C LYS A 56 -8.84 17.19 -5.58
N LYS A 57 -7.84 16.92 -6.41
CA LYS A 57 -7.89 15.83 -7.37
C LYS A 57 -7.44 14.52 -6.73
N ASP A 58 -8.15 13.44 -7.05
CA ASP A 58 -7.82 12.10 -6.59
C ASP A 58 -6.39 11.68 -6.94
N ILE A 59 -5.83 10.84 -6.10
CA ILE A 59 -4.57 10.12 -6.35
C ILE A 59 -4.91 8.66 -6.63
N ASN A 60 -4.30 8.07 -7.64
CA ASN A 60 -4.52 6.68 -8.03
C ASN A 60 -3.34 5.81 -7.58
N LEU A 61 -3.58 4.87 -6.69
CA LEU A 61 -2.59 3.95 -6.17
C LEU A 61 -2.79 2.55 -6.77
N TYR A 62 -1.87 2.13 -7.63
CA TYR A 62 -1.89 0.84 -8.32
C TYR A 62 -1.04 -0.17 -7.57
N ILE A 63 -1.63 -1.31 -7.20
CA ILE A 63 -1.03 -2.28 -6.29
C ILE A 63 -0.85 -3.63 -6.98
N ASN A 64 0.42 -4.10 -7.03
CA ASN A 64 0.80 -5.46 -7.37
C ASN A 64 1.92 -5.90 -6.42
N SER A 65 1.54 -6.39 -5.24
CA SER A 65 2.46 -6.61 -4.13
C SER A 65 2.14 -7.88 -3.35
N PRO A 66 3.14 -8.67 -3.00
CA PRO A 66 2.98 -9.79 -2.06
C PRO A 66 2.84 -9.33 -0.60
N GLY A 67 2.88 -8.03 -0.33
CA GLY A 67 3.01 -7.47 1.01
C GLY A 67 4.47 -7.24 1.42
N GLY A 68 4.76 -7.30 2.70
CA GLY A 68 6.11 -7.08 3.24
C GLY A 68 6.09 -6.52 4.66
N SER A 69 6.99 -5.59 4.96
CA SER A 69 7.12 -4.96 6.28
C SER A 69 5.82 -4.30 6.73
N VAL A 70 5.27 -4.75 7.86
CA VAL A 70 4.06 -4.16 8.45
C VAL A 70 4.31 -2.70 8.84
N THR A 71 5.47 -2.39 9.41
CA THR A 71 5.81 -1.03 9.84
C THR A 71 5.89 -0.07 8.64
N ALA A 72 6.58 -0.47 7.56
CA ALA A 72 6.65 0.30 6.33
C ALA A 72 5.26 0.50 5.70
N GLY A 73 4.46 -0.56 5.66
CA GLY A 73 3.10 -0.48 5.13
C GLY A 73 2.15 0.37 5.97
N LEU A 74 2.29 0.38 7.30
CA LEU A 74 1.52 1.29 8.17
C LEU A 74 1.91 2.75 7.91
N GLY A 75 3.18 3.06 7.63
CA GLY A 75 3.60 4.39 7.22
C GLY A 75 2.92 4.85 5.93
N ILE A 76 2.81 3.96 4.92
CA ILE A 76 2.04 4.25 3.69
C ILE A 76 0.55 4.43 4.01
N TYR A 77 -0.02 3.55 4.84
CA TYR A 77 -1.42 3.62 5.26
C TYR A 77 -1.74 4.97 5.91
N ASP A 78 -0.91 5.38 6.86
CA ASP A 78 -1.12 6.66 7.57
C ASP A 78 -1.01 7.84 6.60
N ALA A 79 -0.07 7.82 5.66
CA ALA A 79 0.05 8.85 4.62
C ALA A 79 -1.20 8.90 3.71
N ILE A 80 -1.76 7.74 3.31
CA ILE A 80 -3.01 7.66 2.55
C ILE A 80 -4.18 8.31 3.31
N GLN A 81 -4.24 8.12 4.64
CA GLN A 81 -5.30 8.69 5.46
C GLN A 81 -5.04 10.17 5.82
N TYR A 82 -3.79 10.62 5.73
CA TYR A 82 -3.38 11.98 6.10
C TYR A 82 -3.60 13.01 4.99
N VAL A 83 -3.29 12.65 3.74
CA VAL A 83 -3.41 13.57 2.60
C VAL A 83 -4.87 13.97 2.34
N ALA A 84 -5.09 15.22 1.95
CA ALA A 84 -6.42 15.75 1.69
C ALA A 84 -7.12 15.14 0.46
N PRO A 85 -6.43 14.81 -0.66
CA PRO A 85 -7.06 14.13 -1.79
C PRO A 85 -7.57 12.74 -1.44
N ASP A 86 -8.69 12.33 -2.03
CA ASP A 86 -9.08 10.92 -2.00
C ASP A 86 -8.03 10.06 -2.72
N VAL A 87 -7.61 8.98 -2.08
CA VAL A 87 -6.75 7.99 -2.69
C VAL A 87 -7.59 6.82 -3.21
N SER A 88 -7.67 6.70 -4.53
CA SER A 88 -8.27 5.56 -5.21
C SER A 88 -7.27 4.42 -5.28
N THR A 89 -7.67 3.20 -4.97
CA THR A 89 -6.80 2.01 -5.01
C THR A 89 -7.26 1.03 -6.07
N LEU A 90 -6.30 0.44 -6.80
CA LEU A 90 -6.55 -0.57 -7.82
C LEU A 90 -5.57 -1.74 -7.66
N CYS A 91 -6.10 -2.95 -7.45
CA CYS A 91 -5.32 -4.18 -7.55
C CYS A 91 -5.22 -4.64 -9.00
N PHE A 92 -3.98 -4.86 -9.47
CA PHE A 92 -3.68 -5.59 -10.70
C PHE A 92 -2.67 -6.70 -10.40
N GLY A 93 -2.96 -7.92 -10.78
CA GLY A 93 -2.13 -9.08 -10.43
C GLY A 93 -2.37 -9.54 -8.98
N LEU A 94 -1.64 -9.01 -8.01
CA LEU A 94 -1.68 -9.49 -6.62
C LEU A 94 -1.73 -8.33 -5.60
N ALA A 95 -2.63 -8.42 -4.64
CA ALA A 95 -2.59 -7.63 -3.41
C ALA A 95 -2.65 -8.59 -2.21
N ALA A 96 -1.49 -8.95 -1.65
CA ALA A 96 -1.40 -9.91 -0.56
C ALA A 96 -0.92 -9.26 0.73
N SER A 97 -1.36 -9.80 1.89
CA SER A 97 -0.88 -9.38 3.19
C SER A 97 -1.03 -7.87 3.39
N MET A 98 0.08 -7.16 3.67
CA MET A 98 0.08 -5.70 3.79
C MET A 98 -0.40 -4.99 2.51
N GLY A 99 -0.18 -5.57 1.31
CA GLY A 99 -0.74 -5.07 0.05
C GLY A 99 -2.27 -5.07 0.01
N ALA A 100 -2.92 -6.08 0.61
CA ALA A 100 -4.37 -6.14 0.73
C ALA A 100 -4.90 -5.08 1.73
N VAL A 101 -4.16 -4.80 2.80
CA VAL A 101 -4.49 -3.73 3.75
C VAL A 101 -4.44 -2.37 3.06
N LEU A 102 -3.39 -2.10 2.27
CA LEU A 102 -3.29 -0.86 1.49
C LEU A 102 -4.37 -0.76 0.41
N LEU A 103 -4.76 -1.86 -0.23
CA LEU A 103 -5.91 -1.86 -1.14
C LEU A 103 -7.20 -1.47 -0.42
N ALA A 104 -7.42 -2.02 0.78
CA ALA A 104 -8.59 -1.71 1.59
C ALA A 104 -8.60 -0.28 2.13
N SER A 105 -7.43 0.38 2.26
CA SER A 105 -7.28 1.73 2.80
C SER A 105 -7.77 2.84 1.86
N GLY A 106 -8.02 2.53 0.59
CA GLY A 106 -8.53 3.48 -0.39
C GLY A 106 -9.86 4.11 0.02
N ALA A 107 -10.15 5.27 -0.53
CA ALA A 107 -11.38 6.02 -0.27
C ALA A 107 -12.63 5.17 -0.58
N LYS A 108 -13.72 5.43 0.14
CA LYS A 108 -14.98 4.70 -0.02
C LYS A 108 -15.47 4.79 -1.47
N ASN A 109 -15.84 3.65 -2.06
CA ASN A 109 -16.29 3.49 -3.45
C ASN A 109 -15.20 3.76 -4.51
N LYS A 110 -13.93 3.92 -4.11
CA LYS A 110 -12.78 4.11 -5.00
C LYS A 110 -11.74 2.98 -4.84
N ARG A 111 -12.17 1.80 -4.40
CA ARG A 111 -11.36 0.59 -4.25
C ARG A 111 -11.74 -0.41 -5.32
N ASN A 112 -10.78 -0.76 -6.16
CA ASN A 112 -11.01 -1.53 -7.38
C ASN A 112 -10.05 -2.71 -7.48
N SER A 113 -10.45 -3.69 -8.27
CA SER A 113 -9.63 -4.85 -8.62
C SER A 113 -9.90 -5.24 -10.07
N LEU A 114 -8.87 -5.60 -10.82
CA LEU A 114 -9.04 -6.17 -12.14
C LEU A 114 -9.56 -7.61 -12.05
N PRO A 115 -10.26 -8.12 -13.08
CA PRO A 115 -10.97 -9.42 -13.02
C PRO A 115 -10.07 -10.62 -12.67
N ASN A 116 -8.81 -10.59 -13.07
CA ASN A 116 -7.86 -11.68 -12.86
C ASN A 116 -6.90 -11.43 -11.70
N SER A 117 -7.19 -10.44 -10.87
CA SER A 117 -6.36 -10.12 -9.71
C SER A 117 -6.68 -11.03 -8.53
N THR A 118 -5.66 -11.32 -7.73
CA THR A 118 -5.79 -12.07 -6.49
C THR A 118 -5.64 -11.11 -5.30
N ILE A 119 -6.55 -11.21 -4.33
CA ILE A 119 -6.46 -10.50 -3.06
C ILE A 119 -6.35 -11.57 -1.97
N MET A 120 -5.27 -11.52 -1.17
CA MET A 120 -4.98 -12.53 -0.16
C MET A 120 -4.73 -11.90 1.21
N LEU A 121 -5.41 -12.43 2.21
CA LEU A 121 -5.21 -12.09 3.62
C LEU A 121 -4.62 -13.30 4.33
N HIS A 122 -3.66 -13.08 5.19
CA HIS A 122 -3.11 -14.07 6.11
C HIS A 122 -2.61 -13.42 7.41
N SER A 123 -2.31 -14.22 8.42
CA SER A 123 -1.75 -13.73 9.67
C SER A 123 -0.35 -13.13 9.47
N VAL A 124 0.02 -12.19 10.36
CA VAL A 124 1.38 -11.62 10.37
C VAL A 124 2.38 -12.73 10.64
N GLY A 125 3.28 -12.95 9.65
CA GLY A 125 4.41 -13.85 9.80
C GLY A 125 5.56 -13.16 10.52
N THR A 126 6.30 -13.94 11.34
CA THR A 126 7.56 -13.50 11.94
C THR A 126 8.57 -14.63 11.89
N GLN A 127 9.85 -14.29 11.77
CA GLN A 127 10.95 -15.22 11.96
C GLN A 127 11.54 -14.96 13.33
N LEU A 128 11.30 -15.88 14.28
CA LEU A 128 11.76 -15.74 15.64
C LEU A 128 13.14 -16.39 15.78
N GLY A 129 14.06 -15.67 16.40
CA GLY A 129 15.39 -16.18 16.78
C GLY A 129 16.01 -15.28 17.84
N GLY A 130 16.76 -15.86 18.77
CA GLY A 130 17.45 -15.10 19.81
C GLY A 130 17.22 -15.63 21.22
N GLN A 131 17.45 -14.78 22.21
CA GLN A 131 17.29 -15.12 23.63
C GLN A 131 15.81 -15.12 24.04
N TYR A 132 15.46 -15.85 25.10
CA TYR A 132 14.08 -16.03 25.57
C TYR A 132 13.29 -14.71 25.70
N TYR A 133 13.86 -13.72 26.37
CA TYR A 133 13.18 -12.43 26.57
C TYR A 133 12.99 -11.61 25.26
N ASP A 134 13.89 -11.77 24.29
CA ASP A 134 13.76 -11.12 22.99
C ASP A 134 12.63 -11.77 22.18
N LEU A 135 12.52 -13.09 22.23
CA LEU A 135 11.43 -13.85 21.61
C LEU A 135 10.06 -13.45 22.18
N GLU A 136 9.96 -13.32 23.51
CA GLU A 136 8.72 -12.92 24.17
C GLU A 136 8.26 -11.53 23.71
N LYS A 137 9.17 -10.55 23.69
CA LYS A 137 8.88 -9.20 23.18
C LYS A 137 8.51 -9.17 21.71
N GLU A 138 9.18 -9.95 20.88
CA GLU A 138 8.90 -10.02 19.45
C GLU A 138 7.54 -10.66 19.16
N MET A 139 7.15 -11.68 19.95
CA MET A 139 5.81 -12.27 19.89
C MET A 139 4.73 -11.27 20.32
N GLU A 140 4.96 -10.49 21.37
CA GLU A 140 4.04 -9.46 21.83
C GLU A 140 3.85 -8.37 20.75
N GLU A 141 4.93 -7.89 20.14
CA GLU A 141 4.88 -6.90 19.07
C GLU A 141 4.19 -7.46 17.81
N THR A 142 4.42 -8.72 17.47
CA THR A 142 3.73 -9.39 16.35
C THR A 142 2.23 -9.47 16.61
N ARG A 143 1.82 -9.82 17.83
CA ARG A 143 0.41 -9.83 18.23
C ARG A 143 -0.20 -8.43 18.13
N ARG A 144 0.52 -7.41 18.60
CA ARG A 144 0.08 -6.01 18.49
C ARG A 144 -0.13 -5.59 17.04
N LYS A 145 0.81 -5.91 16.15
CA LYS A 145 0.69 -5.64 14.70
C LYS A 145 -0.51 -6.36 14.09
N GLN A 146 -0.70 -7.64 14.41
CA GLN A 146 -1.84 -8.42 13.93
C GLN A 146 -3.17 -7.77 14.35
N GLU A 147 -3.30 -7.31 15.60
CA GLU A 147 -4.49 -6.65 16.10
C GLU A 147 -4.77 -5.34 15.36
N ILE A 148 -3.73 -4.51 15.14
CA ILE A 148 -3.85 -3.27 14.36
C ILE A 148 -4.38 -3.56 12.96
N LEU A 149 -3.78 -4.51 12.23
CA LEU A 149 -4.21 -4.81 10.85
C LEU A 149 -5.64 -5.34 10.80
N ALA A 150 -6.05 -6.17 11.76
CA ALA A 150 -7.42 -6.64 11.85
C ALA A 150 -8.42 -5.50 12.09
N GLN A 151 -8.09 -4.57 12.97
CA GLN A 151 -8.92 -3.37 13.24
C GLN A 151 -9.01 -2.47 12.01
N LEU A 152 -7.90 -2.22 11.30
CA LEU A 152 -7.90 -1.41 10.07
C LEU A 152 -8.77 -2.06 8.99
N LEU A 153 -8.62 -3.35 8.76
CA LEU A 153 -9.47 -4.09 7.82
C LEU A 153 -10.95 -4.01 8.21
N SER A 154 -11.29 -4.30 9.47
CA SER A 154 -12.66 -4.20 9.99
C SER A 154 -13.27 -2.82 9.73
N LYS A 155 -12.53 -1.75 10.02
CA LYS A 155 -12.93 -0.35 9.76
C LYS A 155 -13.26 -0.12 8.29
N HIS A 156 -12.37 -0.54 7.38
CA HIS A 156 -12.51 -0.24 5.95
C HIS A 156 -13.54 -1.11 5.24
N VAL A 157 -13.62 -2.41 5.55
CA VAL A 157 -14.58 -3.32 4.91
C VAL A 157 -15.92 -3.38 5.63
N LYS A 158 -16.06 -2.72 6.79
CA LYS A 158 -17.27 -2.67 7.61
C LYS A 158 -17.79 -4.07 8.01
N LYS A 159 -16.87 -4.98 8.30
CA LYS A 159 -17.15 -6.29 8.90
C LYS A 159 -16.75 -6.28 10.37
N ASP A 160 -17.43 -7.12 11.14
CA ASP A 160 -17.11 -7.36 12.54
C ASP A 160 -15.63 -7.81 12.70
N LEU A 161 -14.98 -7.34 13.78
CA LEU A 161 -13.57 -7.60 14.03
C LEU A 161 -13.28 -9.10 14.23
N ASP A 162 -14.18 -9.84 14.89
CA ASP A 162 -14.00 -11.27 15.14
C ASP A 162 -14.14 -12.09 13.84
N ILE A 163 -14.99 -11.62 12.92
CA ILE A 163 -15.09 -12.20 11.57
C ILE A 163 -13.76 -11.99 10.82
N ILE A 164 -13.21 -10.77 10.85
CA ILE A 164 -11.92 -10.47 10.19
C ILE A 164 -10.79 -11.31 10.79
N LYS A 165 -10.72 -11.43 12.12
CA LYS A 165 -9.73 -12.28 12.81
C LYS A 165 -9.83 -13.74 12.38
N THR A 166 -11.04 -14.24 12.25
CA THR A 166 -11.30 -15.61 11.80
C THR A 166 -10.90 -15.79 10.33
N ASP A 167 -11.25 -14.84 9.45
CA ASP A 167 -10.92 -14.90 8.03
C ASP A 167 -9.41 -14.86 7.77
N ILE A 168 -8.65 -14.08 8.55
CA ILE A 168 -7.18 -14.00 8.47
C ILE A 168 -6.50 -15.33 8.88
N GLN A 169 -7.14 -16.12 9.75
CA GLN A 169 -6.59 -17.38 10.26
C GLN A 169 -6.91 -18.61 9.39
N ARG A 170 -7.77 -18.45 8.37
CA ARG A 170 -8.29 -19.57 7.54
C ARG A 170 -7.39 -19.93 6.35
N ASN A 171 -6.10 -19.74 6.40
CA ASN A 171 -5.18 -20.20 5.35
C ASN A 171 -5.10 -21.72 5.25
#